data_977af596fe50281626e9ba25aab4d6e8
#
_entry.id   977af596fe50281626e9ba25aab4d6e8
#
_cell.length_a   1.000
_cell.length_b   1.000
_cell.length_c   1.000
_cell.angle_alpha   90.00
_cell.angle_beta   90.00
_cell.angle_gamma   90.00
#
_symmetry.space_group_name_H-M   'P 1'
#
loop_
_entity.id
_entity.type
_entity.pdbx_description
1 polymer ?
#
loop_
_entity_poly.entity_id
_entity_poly.type
_entity_poly.pdbx_seq_one_letter_code
_entity_poly.pdbx_strand_id
1 'polypeptide(L)'
;MKKVSDRILFNLFLNSGLTITEQKEFYKIAKPIIHHKEFVKRCSKDFPHHGSTSLGEHIIKDAIKTYVLAKEYTKTHFLKKADIKIAVLIALFHDLYTKPWQNSDEKTSVFNNDTHGMTHPIEAVLNSYNWFPKYFKNEKDAEIIIDGIIHHMYPYPVRKVENKNIKINNQKLLKKFKYYDYLIQTTKNITKLKIDIRPPKSIEGKLLVKADKLIALSELNSFNSIKALVNGTNKSLAKK
;
A
#
# COMPACT_ATOMS: atom_id res chain seq x y z
N MET A 1 2.04 -11.52 -25.17
CA MET A 1 0.88 -10.75 -24.64
C MET A 1 1.38 -9.77 -23.56
N LYS A 2 1.03 -8.48 -23.64
CA LYS A 2 1.29 -7.53 -22.57
C LYS A 2 0.48 -7.95 -21.33
N LYS A 3 1.10 -7.93 -20.14
CA LYS A 3 0.39 -8.23 -18.89
C LYS A 3 -0.68 -7.14 -18.62
N VAL A 4 -1.75 -7.50 -17.91
CA VAL A 4 -2.82 -6.55 -17.56
C VAL A 4 -2.26 -5.34 -16.80
N SER A 5 -1.28 -5.55 -15.91
CA SER A 5 -0.58 -4.50 -15.18
C SER A 5 0.20 -3.52 -16.07
N ASP A 6 0.82 -3.98 -17.16
CA ASP A 6 1.46 -3.10 -18.14
C ASP A 6 0.43 -2.21 -18.84
N ARG A 7 -0.72 -2.77 -19.22
CA ARG A 7 -1.80 -2.01 -19.86
C ARG A 7 -2.33 -0.90 -18.94
N ILE A 8 -2.54 -1.22 -17.67
CA ILE A 8 -2.95 -0.23 -16.66
C ILE A 8 -1.88 0.86 -16.56
N LEU A 9 -0.62 0.49 -16.36
CA LEU A 9 0.47 1.43 -16.19
C LEU A 9 0.63 2.37 -17.40
N PHE A 10 0.63 1.84 -18.63
CA PHE A 10 0.78 2.66 -19.82
C PHE A 10 -0.40 3.60 -20.04
N ASN A 11 -1.63 3.17 -19.72
CA ASN A 11 -2.79 4.06 -19.76
C ASN A 11 -2.67 5.21 -18.75
N LEU A 12 -2.15 4.93 -17.55
CA LEU A 12 -1.93 5.96 -16.52
C LEU A 12 -0.81 6.92 -16.90
N PHE A 13 0.22 6.47 -17.61
CA PHE A 13 1.28 7.35 -18.12
C PHE A 13 0.78 8.41 -19.08
N LEU A 14 -0.25 8.13 -19.89
CA LEU A 14 -0.83 9.10 -20.83
C LEU A 14 -1.34 10.38 -20.13
N ASN A 15 -1.76 10.25 -18.85
CA ASN A 15 -2.34 11.34 -18.08
C ASN A 15 -1.44 11.76 -16.89
N SER A 16 -0.24 11.22 -16.78
CA SER A 16 0.64 11.46 -15.63
C SER A 16 1.46 12.75 -15.69
N GLY A 17 1.60 13.34 -16.88
CA GLY A 17 2.52 14.45 -17.14
C GLY A 17 4.01 14.05 -17.11
N LEU A 18 4.34 12.78 -16.99
CA LEU A 18 5.71 12.29 -16.98
C LEU A 18 6.31 12.31 -18.40
N THR A 19 7.54 12.79 -18.52
CA THR A 19 8.33 12.67 -19.74
C THR A 19 8.62 11.19 -20.05
N ILE A 20 8.95 10.88 -21.31
CA ILE A 20 9.31 9.50 -21.72
C ILE A 20 10.50 8.97 -20.91
N THR A 21 11.47 9.81 -20.57
CA THR A 21 12.60 9.43 -19.73
C THR A 21 12.14 9.05 -18.32
N GLU A 22 11.28 9.85 -17.70
CA GLU A 22 10.72 9.56 -16.37
C GLU A 22 9.86 8.31 -16.37
N GLN A 23 9.05 8.08 -17.41
CA GLN A 23 8.28 6.84 -17.57
C GLN A 23 9.19 5.62 -17.63
N LYS A 24 10.33 5.70 -18.35
CA LYS A 24 11.32 4.62 -18.41
C LYS A 24 11.99 4.38 -17.05
N GLU A 25 12.38 5.44 -16.34
CA GLU A 25 12.94 5.36 -14.99
C GLU A 25 11.96 4.68 -14.03
N PHE A 26 10.72 5.16 -13.99
CA PHE A 26 9.66 4.56 -13.18
C PHE A 26 9.44 3.10 -13.52
N TYR A 27 9.28 2.77 -14.82
CA TYR A 27 9.05 1.41 -15.28
C TYR A 27 10.17 0.45 -14.88
N LYS A 28 11.42 0.89 -14.91
CA LYS A 28 12.57 0.09 -14.47
C LYS A 28 12.45 -0.33 -13.01
N ILE A 29 11.92 0.53 -12.15
CA ILE A 29 11.69 0.25 -10.73
C ILE A 29 10.47 -0.66 -10.57
N ALA A 30 9.36 -0.32 -11.22
CA ALA A 30 8.06 -0.94 -11.03
C ALA A 30 7.93 -2.33 -11.66
N LYS A 31 8.54 -2.54 -12.85
CA LYS A 31 8.38 -3.76 -13.65
C LYS A 31 8.54 -5.08 -12.88
N PRO A 32 9.59 -5.29 -12.06
CA PRO A 32 9.75 -6.56 -11.33
C PRO A 32 8.61 -6.84 -10.34
N ILE A 33 7.90 -5.81 -9.90
CA ILE A 33 6.82 -5.88 -8.91
C ILE A 33 5.49 -6.08 -9.64
N ILE A 34 5.16 -5.20 -10.59
CA ILE A 34 3.88 -5.25 -11.31
C ILE A 34 3.74 -6.50 -12.20
N HIS A 35 4.86 -7.16 -12.54
CA HIS A 35 4.87 -8.43 -13.27
C HIS A 35 4.80 -9.66 -12.35
N HIS A 36 4.89 -9.50 -11.04
CA HIS A 36 4.76 -10.61 -10.11
C HIS A 36 3.32 -11.13 -10.09
N LYS A 37 3.14 -12.45 -10.03
CA LYS A 37 1.82 -13.09 -10.09
C LYS A 37 0.82 -12.53 -9.07
N GLU A 38 1.27 -12.28 -7.85
CA GLU A 38 0.43 -11.74 -6.78
C GLU A 38 0.02 -10.29 -7.02
N PHE A 39 0.86 -9.48 -7.67
CA PHE A 39 0.49 -8.14 -8.10
C PHE A 39 -0.52 -8.16 -9.26
N VAL A 40 -0.25 -8.98 -10.29
CA VAL A 40 -1.14 -9.13 -11.45
C VAL A 40 -2.55 -9.56 -11.04
N LYS A 41 -2.66 -10.45 -10.04
CA LYS A 41 -3.94 -10.87 -9.46
C LYS A 41 -4.74 -9.68 -8.91
N ARG A 42 -4.08 -8.69 -8.31
CA ARG A 42 -4.71 -7.48 -7.75
C ARG A 42 -5.16 -6.47 -8.83
N CYS A 43 -4.72 -6.65 -10.06
CA CYS A 43 -5.18 -5.86 -11.20
C CYS A 43 -6.50 -6.37 -11.81
N SER A 44 -7.09 -7.44 -11.26
CA SER A 44 -8.37 -7.97 -11.75
C SER A 44 -9.55 -7.21 -11.13
N LYS A 45 -10.72 -7.31 -11.78
CA LYS A 45 -11.99 -6.79 -11.25
C LYS A 45 -12.45 -7.51 -9.98
N ASP A 46 -11.98 -8.74 -9.76
CA ASP A 46 -12.28 -9.52 -8.56
C ASP A 46 -11.52 -9.01 -7.33
N PHE A 47 -10.66 -8.02 -7.52
CA PHE A 47 -9.92 -7.35 -6.45
C PHE A 47 -10.24 -5.84 -6.45
N PRO A 48 -11.49 -5.46 -6.12
CA PRO A 48 -11.90 -4.06 -6.08
C PRO A 48 -11.19 -3.31 -4.96
N HIS A 49 -11.03 -1.98 -5.13
CA HIS A 49 -10.53 -1.07 -4.09
C HIS A 49 -11.58 0.03 -3.84
N HIS A 50 -11.50 1.17 -4.51
CA HIS A 50 -12.50 2.22 -4.44
C HIS A 50 -13.31 2.31 -5.73
N GLY A 51 -14.64 2.25 -5.64
CA GLY A 51 -15.53 2.35 -6.79
C GLY A 51 -15.26 1.26 -7.85
N SER A 52 -14.90 1.66 -9.07
CA SER A 52 -14.55 0.75 -10.18
C SER A 52 -13.05 0.45 -10.29
N THR A 53 -12.23 1.02 -9.42
CA THR A 53 -10.78 0.88 -9.45
C THR A 53 -10.38 -0.46 -8.83
N SER A 54 -9.49 -1.21 -9.49
CA SER A 54 -8.87 -2.39 -8.88
C SER A 54 -7.76 -1.98 -7.93
N LEU A 55 -7.45 -2.82 -6.93
CA LEU A 55 -6.35 -2.57 -6.01
C LEU A 55 -5.02 -2.35 -6.73
N GLY A 56 -4.71 -3.17 -7.74
CA GLY A 56 -3.47 -3.00 -8.50
C GLY A 56 -3.41 -1.69 -9.28
N GLU A 57 -4.54 -1.19 -9.77
CA GLU A 57 -4.63 0.12 -10.42
C GLU A 57 -4.40 1.25 -9.40
N HIS A 58 -5.05 1.19 -8.24
CA HIS A 58 -4.85 2.13 -7.13
C HIS A 58 -3.36 2.21 -6.75
N ILE A 59 -2.73 1.08 -6.45
CA ILE A 59 -1.31 1.02 -6.10
C ILE A 59 -0.41 1.64 -7.18
N ILE A 60 -0.71 1.43 -8.47
CA ILE A 60 0.08 2.03 -9.56
C ILE A 60 -0.12 3.56 -9.61
N LYS A 61 -1.36 4.06 -9.41
CA LYS A 61 -1.65 5.50 -9.33
C LYS A 61 -0.86 6.15 -8.20
N ASP A 62 -0.87 5.54 -7.00
CA ASP A 62 -0.11 6.01 -5.85
C ASP A 62 1.39 6.03 -6.10
N ALA A 63 1.90 4.97 -6.72
CA ALA A 63 3.32 4.89 -7.05
C ALA A 63 3.75 5.97 -8.06
N ILE A 64 2.95 6.25 -9.09
CA ILE A 64 3.21 7.34 -10.04
C ILE A 64 3.16 8.69 -9.31
N LYS A 65 2.12 8.93 -8.49
CA LYS A 65 1.99 10.18 -7.75
C LYS A 65 3.13 10.37 -6.75
N THR A 66 3.52 9.32 -6.04
CA THR A 66 4.67 9.36 -5.12
C THR A 66 5.97 9.65 -5.86
N TYR A 67 6.18 9.05 -7.03
CA TYR A 67 7.34 9.34 -7.89
C TYR A 67 7.41 10.83 -8.26
N VAL A 68 6.29 11.41 -8.73
CA VAL A 68 6.22 12.84 -9.08
C VAL A 68 6.57 13.70 -7.87
N LEU A 69 5.93 13.44 -6.72
CA LEU A 69 6.19 14.19 -5.50
C LEU A 69 7.64 14.07 -5.01
N ALA A 70 8.26 12.88 -5.16
CA ALA A 70 9.66 12.67 -4.78
C ALA A 70 10.63 13.42 -5.70
N LYS A 71 10.33 13.48 -7.01
CA LYS A 71 11.10 14.29 -7.97
C LYS A 71 11.00 15.79 -7.67
N GLU A 72 9.79 16.28 -7.40
CA GLU A 72 9.55 17.69 -7.02
C GLU A 72 10.25 18.04 -5.71
N TYR A 73 10.11 17.18 -4.68
CA TYR A 73 10.78 17.36 -3.41
C TYR A 73 12.30 17.46 -3.56
N THR A 74 12.89 16.57 -4.34
CA THR A 74 14.34 16.55 -4.59
C THR A 74 14.84 17.79 -5.34
N LYS A 75 14.01 18.38 -6.21
CA LYS A 75 14.35 19.64 -6.91
C LYS A 75 14.30 20.86 -5.97
N THR A 76 13.39 20.87 -5.00
CA THR A 76 13.17 22.02 -4.11
C THR A 76 13.97 21.97 -2.81
N HIS A 77 14.51 20.80 -2.41
CA HIS A 77 15.21 20.60 -1.15
C HIS A 77 16.65 20.13 -1.38
N PHE A 78 17.58 21.09 -1.52
CA PHE A 78 18.98 20.82 -1.84
C PHE A 78 19.74 19.99 -0.78
N LEU A 79 19.38 20.17 0.51
CA LEU A 79 20.09 19.54 1.63
C LEU A 79 19.55 18.15 1.99
N LYS A 80 18.33 17.80 1.57
CA LYS A 80 17.68 16.56 1.98
C LYS A 80 16.88 15.96 0.81
N LYS A 81 17.55 15.16 0.02
CA LYS A 81 16.94 14.50 -1.14
C LYS A 81 16.14 13.28 -0.71
N ALA A 82 15.02 13.04 -1.38
CA ALA A 82 14.28 11.79 -1.27
C ALA A 82 14.94 10.70 -2.13
N ASP A 83 15.02 9.48 -1.62
CA ASP A 83 15.35 8.32 -2.46
C ASP A 83 14.11 7.92 -3.28
N ILE A 84 14.13 8.29 -4.56
CA ILE A 84 13.01 8.07 -5.47
C ILE A 84 12.67 6.58 -5.60
N LYS A 85 13.69 5.72 -5.65
CA LYS A 85 13.47 4.27 -5.74
C LYS A 85 12.77 3.75 -4.49
N ILE A 86 13.22 4.14 -3.30
CA ILE A 86 12.60 3.74 -2.04
C ILE A 86 11.18 4.28 -1.94
N ALA A 87 10.93 5.53 -2.32
CA ALA A 87 9.59 6.12 -2.33
C ALA A 87 8.62 5.32 -3.22
N VAL A 88 9.04 4.96 -4.43
CA VAL A 88 8.24 4.13 -5.36
C VAL A 88 8.02 2.72 -4.80
N LEU A 89 9.04 2.11 -4.16
CA LEU A 89 8.90 0.79 -3.55
C LEU A 89 7.88 0.80 -2.41
N ILE A 90 7.92 1.79 -1.52
CA ILE A 90 6.94 1.95 -0.44
C ILE A 90 5.53 2.02 -1.04
N ALA A 91 5.34 2.84 -2.07
CA ALA A 91 4.05 3.00 -2.74
C ALA A 91 3.57 1.73 -3.46
N LEU A 92 4.47 0.96 -4.07
CA LEU A 92 4.10 -0.31 -4.71
C LEU A 92 3.76 -1.43 -3.71
N PHE A 93 4.16 -1.27 -2.46
CA PHE A 93 4.01 -2.29 -1.42
C PHE A 93 2.93 -1.98 -0.39
N HIS A 94 2.51 -0.71 -0.23
CA HIS A 94 1.71 -0.24 0.91
C HIS A 94 0.40 -1.00 1.11
N ASP A 95 -0.24 -1.43 0.04
CA ASP A 95 -1.56 -2.07 0.02
C ASP A 95 -1.53 -3.51 -0.52
N LEU A 96 -0.43 -4.23 -0.36
CA LEU A 96 -0.33 -5.63 -0.80
C LEU A 96 -1.02 -6.59 0.18
N TYR A 97 -2.30 -6.39 0.46
CA TYR A 97 -3.10 -7.32 1.26
C TYR A 97 -3.65 -8.50 0.42
N THR A 98 -4.08 -9.56 1.10
CA THR A 98 -4.36 -10.87 0.48
C THR A 98 -5.76 -10.95 -0.11
N LYS A 99 -6.75 -10.32 0.51
CA LYS A 99 -8.17 -10.40 0.14
C LYS A 99 -8.81 -9.03 0.05
N PRO A 100 -9.77 -8.84 -0.88
CA PRO A 100 -10.56 -7.60 -0.94
C PRO A 100 -11.30 -7.40 0.39
N TRP A 101 -11.21 -6.19 0.94
CA TRP A 101 -11.88 -5.85 2.20
C TRP A 101 -13.41 -5.71 2.04
N GLN A 102 -13.89 -5.54 0.82
CA GLN A 102 -15.31 -5.44 0.49
C GLN A 102 -16.06 -6.78 0.63
N ASN A 103 -15.35 -7.90 0.60
CA ASN A 103 -15.93 -9.24 0.73
C ASN A 103 -16.03 -9.61 2.21
N SER A 104 -16.87 -8.87 2.97
CA SER A 104 -16.98 -8.94 4.43
C SER A 104 -17.53 -10.26 4.99
N ASP A 105 -18.23 -11.07 4.18
CA ASP A 105 -18.88 -12.29 4.63
C ASP A 105 -17.93 -13.49 4.78
N GLU A 106 -16.73 -13.41 4.26
CA GLU A 106 -15.75 -14.46 4.44
C GLU A 106 -14.88 -14.23 5.68
N LYS A 107 -15.17 -14.97 6.77
CA LYS A 107 -14.37 -15.10 8.02
C LYS A 107 -12.90 -15.53 7.81
N THR A 108 -12.34 -15.36 6.64
CA THR A 108 -11.06 -15.92 6.21
C THR A 108 -9.96 -14.89 5.97
N SER A 109 -10.18 -13.60 6.28
CA SER A 109 -9.04 -12.68 6.43
C SER A 109 -8.32 -13.03 7.73
N VAL A 110 -7.00 -12.98 7.74
CA VAL A 110 -6.18 -13.14 8.95
C VAL A 110 -6.60 -12.11 10.02
N PHE A 111 -7.36 -11.12 9.64
CA PHE A 111 -7.82 -9.99 10.43
C PHE A 111 -9.34 -9.82 10.29
N ASN A 112 -10.02 -9.56 11.39
CA ASN A 112 -11.46 -9.24 11.38
C ASN A 112 -11.70 -7.98 10.54
N ASN A 113 -12.77 -7.99 9.73
CA ASN A 113 -13.13 -6.92 8.79
C ASN A 113 -13.25 -5.54 9.45
N ASP A 114 -13.73 -5.48 10.69
CA ASP A 114 -13.87 -4.22 11.45
C ASP A 114 -12.54 -3.49 11.71
N THR A 115 -11.42 -4.15 11.46
CA THR A 115 -10.09 -3.60 11.72
C THR A 115 -9.20 -3.51 10.46
N HIS A 116 -9.75 -3.76 9.27
CA HIS A 116 -8.95 -3.79 8.03
C HIS A 116 -8.09 -2.52 7.88
N GLY A 117 -8.68 -1.35 7.99
CA GLY A 117 -7.95 -0.08 7.89
C GLY A 117 -6.78 0.07 8.87
N MET A 118 -6.83 -0.62 10.02
CA MET A 118 -5.77 -0.58 11.04
C MET A 118 -4.73 -1.69 10.88
N THR A 119 -5.06 -2.77 10.18
CA THR A 119 -4.25 -4.01 10.15
C THR A 119 -3.63 -4.31 8.82
N HIS A 120 -4.25 -3.87 7.70
CA HIS A 120 -3.70 -4.12 6.36
C HIS A 120 -2.28 -3.58 6.15
N PRO A 121 -1.81 -2.48 6.80
CA PRO A 121 -0.43 -2.05 6.63
C PRO A 121 0.58 -3.10 7.10
N ILE A 122 0.27 -3.82 8.18
CA ILE A 122 1.13 -4.91 8.68
C ILE A 122 1.09 -6.10 7.72
N GLU A 123 -0.10 -6.46 7.22
CA GLU A 123 -0.24 -7.50 6.20
C GLU A 123 0.54 -7.15 4.94
N ALA A 124 0.47 -5.91 4.49
CA ALA A 124 1.22 -5.43 3.33
C ALA A 124 2.73 -5.55 3.50
N VAL A 125 3.29 -5.23 4.69
CA VAL A 125 4.71 -5.47 5.00
C VAL A 125 5.06 -6.95 4.89
N LEU A 126 4.27 -7.83 5.51
CA LEU A 126 4.54 -9.27 5.53
C LEU A 126 4.49 -9.88 4.11
N ASN A 127 3.50 -9.50 3.33
CA ASN A 127 3.36 -9.93 1.94
C ASN A 127 4.49 -9.40 1.07
N SER A 128 4.84 -8.13 1.21
CA SER A 128 5.96 -7.53 0.47
C SER A 128 7.27 -8.23 0.77
N TYR A 129 7.52 -8.53 2.04
CA TYR A 129 8.70 -9.27 2.47
C TYR A 129 8.70 -10.71 1.89
N ASN A 130 7.57 -11.41 1.93
CA ASN A 130 7.46 -12.78 1.43
C ASN A 130 7.60 -12.88 -0.09
N TRP A 131 7.01 -11.91 -0.82
CA TRP A 131 7.00 -11.98 -2.29
C TRP A 131 8.20 -11.30 -2.93
N PHE A 132 8.80 -10.32 -2.25
CA PHE A 132 9.88 -9.49 -2.78
C PHE A 132 11.08 -9.38 -1.84
N PRO A 133 11.62 -10.48 -1.27
CA PRO A 133 12.65 -10.43 -0.21
C PRO A 133 13.92 -9.71 -0.61
N LYS A 134 14.21 -9.61 -1.91
CA LYS A 134 15.41 -8.91 -2.42
C LYS A 134 15.47 -7.43 -2.06
N TYR A 135 14.31 -6.76 -1.87
CA TYR A 135 14.25 -5.34 -1.53
C TYR A 135 14.45 -5.06 -0.05
N PHE A 136 14.48 -6.11 0.78
CA PHE A 136 14.66 -6.04 2.22
C PHE A 136 16.04 -6.55 2.68
N LYS A 137 17.00 -6.72 1.75
CA LYS A 137 18.35 -7.20 2.08
C LYS A 137 19.20 -6.14 2.79
N ASN A 138 19.06 -4.88 2.39
CA ASN A 138 19.70 -3.75 3.06
C ASN A 138 18.83 -3.34 4.26
N GLU A 139 19.39 -3.37 5.47
CA GLU A 139 18.64 -3.13 6.70
C GLU A 139 18.09 -1.71 6.77
N LYS A 140 18.88 -0.71 6.36
CA LYS A 140 18.47 0.70 6.36
C LYS A 140 17.30 0.94 5.38
N ASP A 141 17.40 0.42 4.17
CA ASP A 141 16.33 0.53 3.17
C ASP A 141 15.07 -0.19 3.63
N ALA A 142 15.25 -1.38 4.22
CA ALA A 142 14.16 -2.17 4.76
C ALA A 142 13.42 -1.45 5.90
N GLU A 143 14.14 -0.80 6.82
CA GLU A 143 13.52 0.01 7.88
C GLU A 143 12.70 1.16 7.32
N ILE A 144 13.21 1.86 6.30
CA ILE A 144 12.49 2.95 5.63
C ILE A 144 11.22 2.43 4.95
N ILE A 145 11.33 1.32 4.20
CA ILE A 145 10.21 0.70 3.50
C ILE A 145 9.14 0.24 4.50
N ILE A 146 9.53 -0.46 5.55
CA ILE A 146 8.62 -0.98 6.58
C ILE A 146 7.92 0.17 7.31
N ASP A 147 8.67 1.17 7.76
CA ASP A 147 8.10 2.34 8.45
C ASP A 147 7.10 3.10 7.56
N GLY A 148 7.44 3.29 6.28
CA GLY A 148 6.57 3.94 5.31
C GLY A 148 5.26 3.18 5.08
N ILE A 149 5.32 1.85 4.92
CA ILE A 149 4.14 1.00 4.74
C ILE A 149 3.28 0.99 6.01
N ILE A 150 3.88 0.77 7.19
CA ILE A 150 3.14 0.68 8.46
C ILE A 150 2.33 1.96 8.72
N HIS A 151 2.89 3.12 8.42
CA HIS A 151 2.30 4.40 8.79
C HIS A 151 1.65 5.15 7.61
N HIS A 152 1.42 4.49 6.46
CA HIS A 152 0.82 5.16 5.30
C HIS A 152 -0.60 5.68 5.59
N MET A 153 -1.35 5.00 6.45
CA MET A 153 -2.70 5.41 6.84
C MET A 153 -2.75 6.61 7.77
N TYR A 154 -1.62 7.18 8.21
CA TYR A 154 -1.64 8.35 9.09
C TYR A 154 -2.61 9.46 8.61
N PRO A 155 -3.50 10.01 9.48
CA PRO A 155 -3.52 9.91 10.95
C PRO A 155 -4.32 8.74 11.53
N TYR A 156 -4.73 7.76 10.75
CA TYR A 156 -5.39 6.57 11.29
C TYR A 156 -4.41 5.71 12.09
N PRO A 157 -4.85 5.11 13.21
CA PRO A 157 -4.00 4.27 14.03
C PRO A 157 -3.68 2.94 13.34
N VAL A 158 -2.47 2.45 13.55
CA VAL A 158 -2.10 1.07 13.20
C VAL A 158 -2.29 0.20 14.43
N ARG A 159 -3.02 -0.90 14.28
CA ARG A 159 -3.24 -1.89 15.34
C ARG A 159 -2.28 -3.06 15.17
N LYS A 160 -1.63 -3.44 16.25
CA LYS A 160 -0.83 -4.67 16.29
C LYS A 160 -1.71 -5.91 16.16
N VAL A 161 -1.21 -6.90 15.42
CA VAL A 161 -1.93 -8.11 15.10
C VAL A 161 -1.37 -9.29 15.92
N GLU A 162 -2.25 -10.17 16.41
CA GLU A 162 -1.85 -11.41 17.05
C GLU A 162 -1.33 -12.45 16.05
N ASN A 163 -0.22 -13.09 16.40
CA ASN A 163 0.57 -13.95 15.49
C ASN A 163 0.02 -15.37 15.32
N LYS A 164 -1.23 -15.67 15.60
CA LYS A 164 -1.67 -17.08 15.59
C LYS A 164 -1.67 -17.75 14.21
N ASN A 165 -1.68 -16.98 13.10
CA ASN A 165 -1.90 -17.53 11.75
C ASN A 165 -0.98 -16.97 10.65
N ILE A 166 0.06 -16.20 10.98
CA ILE A 166 0.92 -15.59 9.96
C ILE A 166 2.01 -16.56 9.54
N LYS A 167 1.91 -17.12 8.34
CA LYS A 167 2.99 -17.87 7.71
C LYS A 167 4.03 -16.89 7.17
N ILE A 168 5.16 -16.77 7.86
CA ILE A 168 6.28 -15.95 7.43
C ILE A 168 7.36 -16.88 6.89
N ASN A 169 7.63 -16.76 5.58
CA ASN A 169 8.80 -17.39 5.00
C ASN A 169 10.04 -16.63 5.50
N ASN A 170 11.03 -17.39 6.01
CA ASN A 170 12.30 -16.80 6.45
C ASN A 170 12.24 -15.89 7.70
N GLN A 171 11.62 -16.40 8.77
CA GLN A 171 11.54 -15.73 10.08
C GLN A 171 12.88 -15.21 10.62
N LYS A 172 14.02 -15.91 10.32
CA LYS A 172 15.36 -15.49 10.77
C LYS A 172 15.75 -14.11 10.24
N LEU A 173 15.36 -13.78 8.99
CA LEU A 173 15.68 -12.49 8.40
C LEU A 173 14.79 -11.39 9.00
N LEU A 174 13.50 -11.69 9.19
CA LEU A 174 12.54 -10.74 9.77
C LEU A 174 12.90 -10.38 11.22
N LYS A 175 13.46 -11.35 12.00
CA LYS A 175 13.94 -11.13 13.38
C LYS A 175 15.07 -10.12 13.49
N LYS A 176 15.82 -9.87 12.43
CA LYS A 176 16.88 -8.86 12.39
C LYS A 176 16.35 -7.44 12.31
N PHE A 177 15.11 -7.24 11.90
CA PHE A 177 14.53 -5.91 11.77
C PHE A 177 14.07 -5.38 13.11
N LYS A 178 14.40 -4.11 13.37
CA LYS A 178 13.95 -3.33 14.54
C LYS A 178 12.44 -3.36 14.76
N TYR A 179 11.67 -3.59 13.69
CA TYR A 179 10.21 -3.69 13.71
C TYR A 179 9.67 -5.11 13.90
N TYR A 180 10.54 -6.11 14.12
CA TYR A 180 10.09 -7.49 14.30
C TYR A 180 9.07 -7.63 15.43
N ASP A 181 9.40 -7.10 16.61
CA ASP A 181 8.50 -7.13 17.76
C ASP A 181 7.24 -6.27 17.58
N TYR A 182 7.32 -5.29 16.66
CA TYR A 182 6.19 -4.48 16.26
C TYR A 182 5.23 -5.26 15.36
N LEU A 183 5.76 -6.04 14.41
CA LEU A 183 4.99 -6.84 13.46
C LEU A 183 4.46 -8.13 14.08
N ILE A 184 5.23 -8.73 15.00
CA ILE A 184 4.95 -10.05 15.57
C ILE A 184 4.93 -9.91 17.08
N GLN A 185 3.79 -9.57 17.64
CA GLN A 185 3.60 -9.66 19.08
C GLN A 185 3.36 -11.12 19.48
N THR A 186 4.31 -11.68 20.25
CA THR A 186 4.10 -12.96 20.93
C THR A 186 2.98 -12.82 21.95
N THR A 187 2.12 -13.81 22.03
CA THR A 187 0.85 -13.91 22.76
C THR A 187 0.90 -13.66 24.28
N LYS A 188 2.03 -13.32 24.85
CA LYS A 188 2.19 -13.22 26.32
C LYS A 188 1.71 -11.93 26.97
N ASN A 189 1.38 -10.87 26.21
CA ASN A 189 0.97 -9.56 26.77
C ASN A 189 -0.16 -8.91 25.99
N ILE A 190 -1.31 -9.57 25.88
CA ILE A 190 -2.48 -9.12 25.09
C ILE A 190 -3.25 -7.96 25.77
N THR A 191 -2.98 -7.62 27.01
CA THR A 191 -3.80 -6.68 27.80
C THR A 191 -3.61 -5.20 27.44
N LYS A 192 -2.66 -4.83 26.58
CA LYS A 192 -2.51 -3.44 26.09
C LYS A 192 -2.46 -3.41 24.58
N LEU A 193 -3.59 -3.08 23.95
CA LEU A 193 -3.69 -2.64 22.56
C LEU A 193 -2.72 -1.46 22.37
N LYS A 194 -1.52 -1.73 21.84
CA LYS A 194 -0.59 -0.66 21.45
C LYS A 194 -1.04 -0.14 20.10
N ILE A 195 -1.74 0.96 20.12
CA ILE A 195 -2.09 1.76 18.96
C ILE A 195 -0.92 2.70 18.69
N ASP A 196 -0.43 2.73 17.46
CA ASP A 196 0.58 3.71 17.03
C ASP A 196 -0.06 4.70 16.07
N ILE A 197 -0.04 5.99 16.45
CA ILE A 197 -0.57 7.09 15.63
C ILE A 197 0.58 8.07 15.43
N ARG A 198 1.37 7.85 14.40
CA ARG A 198 2.42 8.78 14.01
C ARG A 198 2.63 8.79 12.50
N PRO A 199 3.11 9.90 11.92
CA PRO A 199 3.52 9.88 10.53
C PRO A 199 4.75 9.00 10.34
N PRO A 200 5.00 8.53 9.10
CA PRO A 200 6.28 7.92 8.74
C PRO A 200 7.44 8.84 9.11
N LYS A 201 8.57 8.26 9.55
CA LYS A 201 9.78 9.02 9.89
C LYS A 201 10.47 9.57 8.65
N SER A 202 10.51 8.77 7.60
CA SER A 202 11.20 9.11 6.36
C SER A 202 10.42 10.09 5.49
N ILE A 203 11.14 10.80 4.64
CA ILE A 203 10.54 11.67 3.60
C ILE A 203 9.73 10.82 2.62
N GLU A 204 10.29 9.69 2.20
CA GLU A 204 9.68 8.76 1.25
C GLU A 204 8.30 8.28 1.72
N GLY A 205 8.21 7.87 2.98
CA GLY A 205 6.93 7.47 3.58
C GLY A 205 5.93 8.63 3.68
N LYS A 206 6.38 9.84 4.02
CA LYS A 206 5.50 11.04 4.06
C LYS A 206 4.97 11.41 2.68
N LEU A 207 5.77 11.23 1.64
CA LEU A 207 5.35 11.47 0.25
C LEU A 207 4.29 10.45 -0.18
N LEU A 208 4.41 9.19 0.23
CA LEU A 208 3.35 8.20 0.02
C LEU A 208 2.06 8.61 0.73
N VAL A 209 2.09 8.95 2.02
CA VAL A 209 0.89 9.40 2.76
C VAL A 209 0.16 10.53 2.04
N LYS A 210 0.92 11.48 1.47
CA LYS A 210 0.35 12.58 0.68
C LYS A 210 -0.26 12.08 -0.63
N ALA A 211 0.44 11.19 -1.34
CA ALA A 211 0.01 10.64 -2.63
C ALA A 211 -1.29 9.85 -2.48
N ASP A 212 -1.31 8.89 -1.56
CA ASP A 212 -2.43 8.00 -1.27
C ASP A 212 -3.71 8.79 -0.96
N LYS A 213 -3.64 9.79 -0.08
CA LYS A 213 -4.79 10.67 0.21
C LYS A 213 -5.30 11.41 -1.01
N LEU A 214 -4.41 11.93 -1.87
CA LEU A 214 -4.81 12.64 -3.09
C LEU A 214 -5.48 11.69 -4.08
N ILE A 215 -4.97 10.48 -4.23
CA ILE A 215 -5.54 9.47 -5.13
C ILE A 215 -6.88 8.96 -4.58
N ALA A 216 -6.97 8.61 -3.29
CA ALA A 216 -8.20 8.17 -2.65
C ALA A 216 -9.32 9.23 -2.80
N LEU A 217 -9.01 10.51 -2.57
CA LEU A 217 -9.97 11.60 -2.78
C LEU A 217 -10.41 11.69 -4.25
N SER A 218 -9.50 11.53 -5.22
CA SER A 218 -9.85 11.56 -6.64
C SER A 218 -10.73 10.39 -7.05
N GLU A 219 -10.52 9.21 -6.48
CA GLU A 219 -11.31 8.00 -6.72
C GLU A 219 -12.71 8.11 -6.09
N LEU A 220 -12.82 8.67 -4.89
CA LEU A 220 -14.09 8.92 -4.21
C LEU A 220 -14.93 10.00 -4.92
N ASN A 221 -14.29 11.03 -5.44
CA ASN A 221 -14.95 12.13 -6.18
C ASN A 221 -15.31 11.75 -7.62
N SER A 222 -14.94 10.56 -8.10
CA SER A 222 -15.41 10.09 -9.39
C SER A 222 -16.95 9.98 -9.35
N PHE A 223 -17.62 10.49 -10.38
CA PHE A 223 -19.11 10.60 -10.46
C PHE A 223 -19.81 9.28 -10.15
N ASN A 224 -19.21 8.14 -10.47
CA ASN A 224 -19.72 6.80 -10.20
C ASN A 224 -19.62 6.40 -8.73
N SER A 225 -18.62 6.87 -8.01
CA SER A 225 -18.44 6.58 -6.57
C SER A 225 -19.42 7.38 -5.73
N ILE A 226 -19.67 8.65 -6.08
CA ILE A 226 -20.69 9.49 -5.43
C ILE A 226 -22.08 8.89 -5.65
N LYS A 227 -22.39 8.44 -6.87
CA LYS A 227 -23.67 7.82 -7.21
C LYS A 227 -23.90 6.50 -6.45
N ALA A 228 -22.85 5.69 -6.27
CA ALA A 228 -22.91 4.46 -5.49
C ALA A 228 -23.12 4.74 -3.99
N LEU A 229 -22.47 5.75 -3.43
CA LEU A 229 -22.66 6.22 -2.05
C LEU A 229 -24.11 6.73 -1.83
N VAL A 230 -24.62 7.58 -2.71
CA VAL A 230 -25.99 8.12 -2.62
C VAL A 230 -27.04 7.02 -2.73
N ASN A 231 -26.86 6.08 -3.66
CA ASN A 231 -27.81 4.96 -3.84
C ASN A 231 -27.71 3.93 -2.67
N GLY A 232 -26.54 3.76 -2.08
CA GLY A 232 -26.34 2.91 -0.89
C GLY A 232 -27.02 3.48 0.35
N THR A 233 -26.91 4.79 0.58
CA THR A 233 -27.59 5.49 1.69
C THR A 233 -29.12 5.48 1.53
N ASN A 234 -29.64 5.69 0.31
CA ASN A 234 -31.08 5.61 0.06
C ASN A 234 -31.68 4.21 0.30
N LYS A 235 -30.96 3.14 -0.01
CA LYS A 235 -31.39 1.77 0.28
C LYS A 235 -31.38 1.44 1.80
N SER A 236 -30.50 2.05 2.57
CA SER A 236 -30.47 1.86 4.03
C SER A 236 -31.57 2.63 4.76
N LEU A 237 -31.98 3.77 4.22
CA LEU A 237 -33.09 4.59 4.75
C LEU A 237 -34.48 4.03 4.39
N ALA A 238 -34.59 3.30 3.27
CA ALA A 238 -35.84 2.66 2.85
C ALA A 238 -36.15 1.34 3.56
N LYS A 239 -35.22 0.84 4.40
CA LYS A 239 -35.38 -0.41 5.20
C LYS A 239 -35.61 -0.16 6.69
N LYS A 240 -35.82 1.09 7.09
CA LYS A 240 -36.30 1.50 8.42
C LYS A 240 -37.74 1.98 8.33
#